data_377d692117c4078a5c1b4ce1dc4f7013
#
_entry.id   377d692117c4078a5c1b4ce1dc4f7013
#
_cell.length_a   1.000
_cell.length_b   1.000
_cell.length_c   1.000
_cell.angle_alpha   90.00
_cell.angle_beta   90.00
_cell.angle_gamma   90.00
#
_symmetry.space_group_name_H-M   'P 1'
#
loop_
_entity.id
_entity.type
_entity.pdbx_description
1 polymer ?
#
loop_
_entity_poly.entity_id
_entity_poly.type
_entity_poly.pdbx_seq_one_letter_code
_entity_poly.pdbx_strand_id
1 'polypeptide(L)'
;MNSKIKKNNFTGELFIVSTPIGNIKDITLRAISVLAKADVVAAEDTRQALKLGNLLNFTFKKLISYNDNNASIKDNTIINLMLKGLNVCVISDAGTPLLSDPGYTLIKLAINNNIKISAIPGPSSLLSSLVVSGLPLNSFYFVGFPPKKNVLRNKLFSKISFMNSTSVWFESPKRVVSLLEDMIKVFGKIEGAFLRELTKLNEEIIRGDLSFILSNIKDREIIKGEIVIVLEPLDLSEKFEISENIKVQIQSLLQNNSLRDVVDTIVAQTGKSRNVIYKYSLSEKNKLKKL
;
A
#
# COMPACT_ATOMS: atom_id res chain seq x y z
N MET A 1 -12.93 -25.12 47.93
CA MET A 1 -13.33 -23.81 47.37
C MET A 1 -12.06 -22.96 47.18
N ASN A 2 -11.44 -23.02 46.01
CA ASN A 2 -10.28 -22.18 45.69
C ASN A 2 -10.78 -20.97 44.86
N SER A 3 -10.98 -19.86 45.52
CA SER A 3 -11.22 -18.58 44.87
C SER A 3 -9.94 -18.15 44.15
N LYS A 4 -9.85 -18.42 42.85
CA LYS A 4 -8.87 -17.75 41.99
C LYS A 4 -9.24 -16.26 41.97
N ILE A 5 -8.57 -15.49 42.82
CA ILE A 5 -8.52 -14.03 42.70
C ILE A 5 -8.03 -13.75 41.28
N LYS A 6 -8.92 -13.33 40.39
CA LYS A 6 -8.54 -12.70 39.11
C LYS A 6 -7.75 -11.43 39.50
N LYS A 7 -6.41 -11.49 39.42
CA LYS A 7 -5.60 -10.28 39.35
C LYS A 7 -6.10 -9.51 38.13
N ASN A 8 -6.86 -8.49 38.34
CA ASN A 8 -7.07 -7.47 37.33
C ASN A 8 -5.70 -6.84 37.06
N ASN A 9 -4.90 -7.44 36.20
CA ASN A 9 -3.72 -6.80 35.67
C ASN A 9 -4.22 -5.68 34.75
N PHE A 10 -4.30 -4.47 35.28
CA PHE A 10 -4.50 -3.25 34.47
C PHE A 10 -3.28 -3.12 33.56
N THR A 11 -3.36 -3.66 32.36
CA THR A 11 -2.38 -3.37 31.32
C THR A 11 -2.70 -2.02 30.70
N GLY A 12 -1.67 -1.26 30.32
CA GLY A 12 -1.85 -0.09 29.46
C GLY A 12 -2.30 -0.49 28.06
N GLU A 13 -2.58 0.49 27.25
CA GLU A 13 -3.06 0.33 25.86
C GLU A 13 -2.00 0.80 24.86
N LEU A 14 -1.92 0.10 23.72
CA LEU A 14 -1.10 0.50 22.57
C LEU A 14 -1.95 1.29 21.57
N PHE A 15 -1.57 2.53 21.31
CA PHE A 15 -2.21 3.37 20.31
C PHE A 15 -1.32 3.50 19.08
N ILE A 16 -1.84 3.16 17.91
CA ILE A 16 -1.20 3.42 16.61
C ILE A 16 -1.81 4.69 16.07
N VAL A 17 -1.02 5.78 16.04
CA VAL A 17 -1.54 7.12 15.80
C VAL A 17 -1.05 7.67 14.47
N SER A 18 -1.96 7.95 13.55
CA SER A 18 -1.63 8.62 12.29
C SER A 18 -1.29 10.09 12.52
N THR A 19 -0.22 10.56 11.87
CA THR A 19 0.29 11.93 11.93
C THR A 19 0.15 12.62 10.58
N PRO A 20 0.22 13.97 10.49
CA PRO A 20 0.12 14.69 9.23
C PRO A 20 1.16 14.25 8.20
N ILE A 21 0.75 14.20 6.92
CA ILE A 21 1.65 13.90 5.79
C ILE A 21 2.22 15.17 5.12
N GLY A 22 1.83 16.35 5.61
CA GLY A 22 2.28 17.62 5.05
C GLY A 22 1.57 18.81 5.67
N ASN A 23 0.24 18.74 5.81
CA ASN A 23 -0.55 19.79 6.40
C ASN A 23 -0.88 19.47 7.87
N ILE A 24 -0.42 20.31 8.78
CA ILE A 24 -0.64 20.12 10.23
C ILE A 24 -2.14 20.04 10.59
N LYS A 25 -3.01 20.69 9.81
CA LYS A 25 -4.46 20.73 10.04
C LYS A 25 -5.15 19.39 9.76
N ASP A 26 -4.47 18.46 9.10
CA ASP A 26 -5.03 17.13 8.82
C ASP A 26 -5.01 16.21 10.03
N ILE A 27 -4.32 16.57 11.10
CA ILE A 27 -4.33 15.78 12.34
C ILE A 27 -5.72 15.79 12.98
N THR A 28 -6.17 14.63 13.46
CA THR A 28 -7.47 14.54 14.10
C THR A 28 -7.41 15.05 15.55
N LEU A 29 -8.52 15.62 16.05
CA LEU A 29 -8.66 16.02 17.45
C LEU A 29 -8.40 14.86 18.43
N ARG A 30 -8.80 13.65 18.03
CA ARG A 30 -8.55 12.44 18.81
C ARG A 30 -7.06 12.10 18.86
N ALA A 31 -6.33 12.24 17.77
CA ALA A 31 -4.88 12.02 17.74
C ALA A 31 -4.15 12.99 18.69
N ILE A 32 -4.48 14.29 18.64
CA ILE A 32 -3.93 15.30 19.56
C ILE A 32 -4.20 14.89 21.01
N SER A 33 -5.45 14.58 21.34
CA SER A 33 -5.83 14.20 22.72
C SER A 33 -5.11 12.95 23.22
N VAL A 34 -4.95 11.94 22.35
CA VAL A 34 -4.29 10.68 22.71
C VAL A 34 -2.78 10.90 22.88
N LEU A 35 -2.13 11.63 21.98
CA LEU A 35 -0.70 11.92 22.07
C LEU A 35 -0.35 12.76 23.32
N ALA A 36 -1.16 13.78 23.64
CA ALA A 36 -0.94 14.62 24.82
C ALA A 36 -1.13 13.85 26.13
N LYS A 37 -2.00 12.84 26.19
CA LYS A 37 -2.30 12.04 27.39
C LYS A 37 -1.40 10.82 27.55
N ALA A 38 -0.78 10.33 26.48
CA ALA A 38 0.06 9.13 26.50
C ALA A 38 1.18 9.24 27.54
N ASP A 39 1.46 8.12 28.20
CA ASP A 39 2.57 8.08 29.16
C ASP A 39 3.92 7.97 28.44
N VAL A 40 3.93 7.32 27.27
CA VAL A 40 5.12 7.21 26.42
C VAL A 40 4.69 7.32 24.96
N VAL A 41 5.44 8.08 24.17
CA VAL A 41 5.33 8.11 22.71
C VAL A 41 6.59 7.54 22.10
N ALA A 42 6.44 6.48 21.32
CA ALA A 42 7.48 5.83 20.53
C ALA A 42 7.41 6.41 19.11
N ALA A 43 8.41 7.18 18.72
CA ALA A 43 8.47 7.91 17.46
C ALA A 43 9.63 7.44 16.60
N GLU A 44 9.44 7.40 15.30
CA GLU A 44 10.48 7.06 14.32
C GLU A 44 11.65 8.03 14.43
N ASP A 45 11.39 9.34 14.29
CA ASP A 45 12.33 10.41 14.60
C ASP A 45 11.75 11.31 15.73
N THR A 46 12.40 11.26 16.89
CA THR A 46 11.99 12.06 18.06
C THR A 46 12.05 13.57 17.82
N ARG A 47 12.90 14.03 16.89
CA ARG A 47 13.01 15.45 16.52
C ARG A 47 11.77 15.91 15.76
N GLN A 48 11.24 15.07 14.84
CA GLN A 48 10.00 15.37 14.13
C GLN A 48 8.80 15.33 15.07
N ALA A 49 8.77 14.35 15.99
CA ALA A 49 7.74 14.30 17.02
C ALA A 49 7.73 15.58 17.88
N LEU A 50 8.90 16.07 18.34
CA LEU A 50 8.99 17.32 19.11
C LEU A 50 8.48 18.52 18.32
N LYS A 51 8.80 18.62 17.02
CA LYS A 51 8.25 19.68 16.15
C LYS A 51 6.73 19.60 16.09
N LEU A 52 6.18 18.38 15.92
CA LEU A 52 4.73 18.16 15.91
C LEU A 52 4.08 18.63 17.21
N GLY A 53 4.62 18.24 18.36
CA GLY A 53 4.13 18.69 19.67
C GLY A 53 4.13 20.19 19.81
N ASN A 54 5.23 20.85 19.43
CA ASN A 54 5.35 22.32 19.48
C ASN A 54 4.32 23.01 18.57
N LEU A 55 4.12 22.52 17.35
CA LEU A 55 3.12 23.09 16.41
C LEU A 55 1.69 22.93 16.91
N LEU A 56 1.42 21.89 17.71
CA LEU A 56 0.10 21.57 18.25
C LEU A 56 -0.07 22.05 19.70
N ASN A 57 0.91 22.78 20.26
CA ASN A 57 0.90 23.35 21.61
C ASN A 57 0.72 22.30 22.72
N PHE A 58 1.37 21.13 22.60
CA PHE A 58 1.45 20.17 23.71
C PHE A 58 2.86 19.60 23.86
N THR A 59 3.16 19.05 25.04
CA THR A 59 4.41 18.38 25.36
C THR A 59 4.19 16.90 25.64
N PHE A 60 5.10 16.06 25.16
CA PHE A 60 5.07 14.63 25.46
C PHE A 60 5.58 14.38 26.88
N LYS A 61 4.90 13.54 27.67
CA LYS A 61 5.39 13.12 29.00
C LYS A 61 6.73 12.38 28.90
N LYS A 62 6.82 11.46 27.91
CA LYS A 62 8.04 10.72 27.59
C LYS A 62 8.07 10.38 26.12
N LEU A 63 9.21 10.68 25.49
CA LEU A 63 9.44 10.38 24.07
C LEU A 63 10.61 9.40 23.94
N ILE A 64 10.45 8.35 23.15
CA ILE A 64 11.50 7.36 22.86
C ILE A 64 11.63 7.15 21.35
N SER A 65 12.84 6.89 20.86
CA SER A 65 13.07 6.53 19.46
C SER A 65 12.65 5.08 19.22
N TYR A 66 11.90 4.86 18.13
CA TYR A 66 11.45 3.56 17.68
C TYR A 66 11.44 3.50 16.14
N ASN A 67 12.46 2.94 15.56
CA ASN A 67 12.69 2.85 14.10
C ASN A 67 13.23 1.47 13.72
N ASP A 68 13.40 1.19 12.42
CA ASP A 68 13.85 -0.11 11.92
C ASP A 68 15.17 -0.60 12.54
N ASN A 69 16.08 0.31 12.89
CA ASN A 69 17.38 -0.05 13.46
C ASN A 69 17.28 -0.53 14.91
N ASN A 70 16.25 -0.14 15.67
CA ASN A 70 16.13 -0.43 17.09
C ASN A 70 14.83 -1.17 17.48
N ALA A 71 13.90 -1.37 16.56
CA ALA A 71 12.60 -1.98 16.82
C ALA A 71 12.71 -3.32 17.55
N SER A 72 13.56 -4.23 17.09
CA SER A 72 13.73 -5.56 17.68
C SER A 72 14.13 -5.54 19.17
N ILE A 73 14.91 -4.54 19.58
CA ILE A 73 15.33 -4.35 20.97
C ILE A 73 14.24 -3.62 21.75
N LYS A 74 13.60 -2.63 21.15
CA LYS A 74 12.61 -1.76 21.79
C LYS A 74 11.26 -2.42 21.98
N ASP A 75 10.87 -3.38 21.15
CA ASP A 75 9.60 -4.09 21.24
C ASP A 75 9.34 -4.61 22.66
N ASN A 76 10.28 -5.38 23.22
CA ASN A 76 10.14 -5.89 24.58
C ASN A 76 10.11 -4.78 25.65
N THR A 77 10.84 -3.71 25.44
CA THR A 77 10.81 -2.55 26.35
C THR A 77 9.43 -1.91 26.37
N ILE A 78 8.82 -1.70 25.19
CA ILE A 78 7.49 -1.11 25.03
C ILE A 78 6.42 -2.04 25.63
N ILE A 79 6.50 -3.33 25.37
CA ILE A 79 5.59 -4.32 26.00
C ILE A 79 5.66 -4.27 27.53
N ASN A 80 6.87 -4.21 28.09
CA ASN A 80 7.05 -4.13 29.53
C ASN A 80 6.48 -2.84 30.14
N LEU A 81 6.51 -1.72 29.43
CA LEU A 81 5.86 -0.47 29.86
C LEU A 81 4.35 -0.66 29.93
N MET A 82 3.74 -1.28 28.93
CA MET A 82 2.30 -1.53 28.91
C MET A 82 1.86 -2.56 29.95
N LEU A 83 2.66 -3.58 30.21
CA LEU A 83 2.40 -4.54 31.31
C LEU A 83 2.46 -3.89 32.70
N LYS A 84 3.13 -2.75 32.84
CA LYS A 84 3.12 -1.90 34.03
C LYS A 84 1.95 -0.91 34.08
N GLY A 85 1.01 -0.98 33.12
CA GLY A 85 -0.17 -0.11 33.08
C GLY A 85 0.02 1.20 32.34
N LEU A 86 1.17 1.44 31.66
CA LEU A 86 1.42 2.68 30.93
C LEU A 86 0.83 2.61 29.51
N ASN A 87 0.17 3.68 29.10
CA ASN A 87 -0.32 3.86 27.74
C ASN A 87 0.80 4.30 26.80
N VAL A 88 0.97 3.57 25.70
CA VAL A 88 2.02 3.86 24.72
C VAL A 88 1.41 4.20 23.37
N CYS A 89 1.85 5.31 22.76
CA CYS A 89 1.56 5.65 21.39
C CYS A 89 2.74 5.29 20.48
N VAL A 90 2.46 4.80 19.28
CA VAL A 90 3.45 4.67 18.19
C VAL A 90 3.06 5.63 17.09
N ILE A 91 4.03 6.42 16.63
CA ILE A 91 3.91 7.35 15.50
C ILE A 91 5.08 7.16 14.54
N SER A 92 4.83 7.31 13.25
CA SER A 92 5.86 7.51 12.22
C SER A 92 6.10 8.99 11.98
N ASP A 93 7.09 9.32 11.17
CA ASP A 93 7.41 10.71 10.81
C ASP A 93 6.25 11.39 10.08
N ALA A 94 5.50 10.62 9.27
CA ALA A 94 4.34 11.09 8.53
C ALA A 94 3.36 9.96 8.23
N GLY A 95 2.07 10.23 8.31
CA GLY A 95 1.01 9.31 7.92
C GLY A 95 0.69 8.24 8.96
N THR A 96 0.26 7.07 8.48
CA THR A 96 -0.18 5.95 9.31
C THR A 96 0.99 5.00 9.56
N PRO A 97 1.41 4.79 10.82
CA PRO A 97 2.51 3.90 11.16
C PRO A 97 2.28 2.46 10.66
N LEU A 98 3.34 1.65 10.56
CA LEU A 98 3.37 0.26 10.09
C LEU A 98 3.21 0.09 8.55
N LEU A 99 2.80 1.11 7.82
CA LEU A 99 2.72 1.07 6.37
C LEU A 99 4.05 1.54 5.76
N SER A 100 4.95 0.63 5.50
CA SER A 100 6.36 0.86 5.13
C SER A 100 7.24 1.32 6.30
N ASP A 101 6.75 1.21 7.54
CA ASP A 101 7.39 1.61 8.79
C ASP A 101 7.51 0.42 9.74
N PRO A 102 8.36 0.48 10.79
CA PRO A 102 8.49 -0.59 11.78
C PRO A 102 7.23 -0.76 12.64
N GLY A 103 7.10 -1.94 13.30
CA GLY A 103 6.08 -2.16 14.32
C GLY A 103 5.27 -3.44 14.18
N TYR A 104 5.41 -4.20 13.08
CA TYR A 104 4.69 -5.47 12.92
C TYR A 104 4.95 -6.44 14.08
N THR A 105 6.20 -6.58 14.52
CA THR A 105 6.60 -7.43 15.64
C THR A 105 6.03 -6.95 16.96
N LEU A 106 6.00 -5.63 17.18
CA LEU A 106 5.39 -5.00 18.35
C LEU A 106 3.90 -5.34 18.45
N ILE A 107 3.16 -5.22 17.35
CA ILE A 107 1.74 -5.57 17.29
C ILE A 107 1.52 -7.04 17.66
N LYS A 108 2.31 -7.96 17.08
CA LYS A 108 2.24 -9.39 17.41
C LYS A 108 2.51 -9.65 18.90
N LEU A 109 3.53 -9.02 19.46
CA LEU A 109 3.86 -9.15 20.87
C LEU A 109 2.75 -8.59 21.78
N ALA A 110 2.15 -7.45 21.41
CA ALA A 110 1.04 -6.86 22.13
C ALA A 110 -0.18 -7.80 22.17
N ILE A 111 -0.53 -8.39 21.02
CA ILE A 111 -1.59 -9.40 20.91
C ILE A 111 -1.30 -10.60 21.81
N ASN A 112 -0.09 -11.15 21.75
CA ASN A 112 0.31 -12.33 22.54
C ASN A 112 0.30 -12.06 24.05
N ASN A 113 0.45 -10.81 24.48
CA ASN A 113 0.38 -10.39 25.88
C ASN A 113 -1.02 -9.87 26.28
N ASN A 114 -2.05 -10.04 25.45
CA ASN A 114 -3.41 -9.55 25.66
C ASN A 114 -3.48 -8.05 25.95
N ILE A 115 -2.58 -7.27 25.37
CA ILE A 115 -2.58 -5.81 25.46
C ILE A 115 -3.59 -5.29 24.44
N LYS A 116 -4.46 -4.39 24.88
CA LYS A 116 -5.42 -3.73 24.00
C LYS A 116 -4.68 -2.83 23.01
N ILE A 117 -5.06 -2.93 21.73
CA ILE A 117 -4.50 -2.12 20.64
C ILE A 117 -5.62 -1.29 20.02
N SER A 118 -5.40 0.01 19.91
CA SER A 118 -6.34 0.94 19.29
C SER A 118 -5.67 1.70 18.13
N ALA A 119 -6.29 1.63 16.96
CA ALA A 119 -5.91 2.50 15.86
C ALA A 119 -6.57 3.87 16.04
N ILE A 120 -5.78 4.93 15.89
CA ILE A 120 -6.25 6.31 15.82
C ILE A 120 -6.15 6.73 14.35
N PRO A 121 -7.27 6.67 13.59
CA PRO A 121 -7.26 6.96 12.16
C PRO A 121 -6.89 8.42 11.89
N GLY A 122 -6.32 8.66 10.73
CA GLY A 122 -5.91 9.99 10.33
C GLY A 122 -5.29 10.01 8.94
N PRO A 123 -4.39 10.95 8.63
CA PRO A 123 -3.78 11.12 7.34
C PRO A 123 -3.05 9.87 6.84
N SER A 124 -3.15 9.65 5.53
CA SER A 124 -2.48 8.54 4.85
C SER A 124 -2.20 8.92 3.40
N SER A 125 -0.93 8.95 3.00
CA SER A 125 -0.53 9.21 1.62
C SER A 125 -1.07 8.15 0.65
N LEU A 126 -1.19 6.89 1.11
CA LEU A 126 -1.80 5.80 0.36
C LEU A 126 -3.25 6.11 -0.01
N LEU A 127 -4.10 6.41 0.97
CA LEU A 127 -5.52 6.69 0.72
C LEU A 127 -5.70 8.03 0.01
N SER A 128 -4.95 9.06 0.40
CA SER A 128 -5.00 10.38 -0.26
C SER A 128 -4.64 10.27 -1.74
N SER A 129 -3.61 9.50 -2.08
CA SER A 129 -3.22 9.32 -3.49
C SER A 129 -4.29 8.58 -4.30
N LEU A 130 -4.88 7.54 -3.73
CA LEU A 130 -5.94 6.76 -4.39
C LEU A 130 -7.14 7.64 -4.75
N VAL A 131 -7.70 8.38 -3.77
CA VAL A 131 -8.95 9.14 -3.98
C VAL A 131 -8.78 10.30 -4.97
N VAL A 132 -7.58 10.80 -5.19
CA VAL A 132 -7.30 11.86 -6.16
C VAL A 132 -6.66 11.37 -7.45
N SER A 133 -6.37 10.07 -7.58
CA SER A 133 -5.73 9.50 -8.78
C SER A 133 -6.62 9.55 -10.02
N GLY A 134 -7.94 9.42 -9.85
CA GLY A 134 -8.90 9.27 -10.94
C GLY A 134 -8.98 7.85 -11.50
N LEU A 135 -8.35 6.87 -10.85
CA LEU A 135 -8.30 5.46 -11.26
C LEU A 135 -9.32 4.61 -10.49
N PRO A 136 -9.67 3.39 -10.96
CA PRO A 136 -10.61 2.50 -10.27
C PRO A 136 -10.15 2.13 -8.86
N LEU A 137 -11.04 2.22 -7.86
CA LEU A 137 -10.72 1.99 -6.45
C LEU A 137 -11.38 0.75 -5.82
N ASN A 138 -12.18 0.03 -6.58
CA ASN A 138 -12.88 -1.17 -6.10
C ASN A 138 -11.95 -2.32 -5.68
N SER A 139 -10.73 -2.34 -6.21
CA SER A 139 -9.66 -3.24 -5.80
C SER A 139 -8.32 -2.56 -6.01
N PHE A 140 -7.46 -2.55 -4.98
CA PHE A 140 -6.13 -2.00 -5.11
C PHE A 140 -5.09 -2.85 -4.36
N TYR A 141 -3.84 -2.75 -4.81
CA TYR A 141 -2.69 -3.41 -4.22
C TYR A 141 -1.64 -2.37 -3.82
N PHE A 142 -1.32 -2.30 -2.54
CA PHE A 142 -0.23 -1.46 -2.04
C PHE A 142 1.09 -2.19 -2.19
N VAL A 143 1.96 -1.67 -3.02
CA VAL A 143 3.29 -2.23 -3.31
C VAL A 143 4.34 -1.72 -2.35
N GLY A 144 4.20 -0.48 -1.88
CA GLY A 144 5.24 0.22 -1.12
C GLY A 144 6.43 0.62 -2.00
N PHE A 145 7.64 0.61 -1.44
CA PHE A 145 8.86 0.94 -2.18
C PHE A 145 9.37 -0.25 -2.98
N PRO A 146 9.48 -0.14 -4.33
CA PRO A 146 9.99 -1.22 -5.15
C PRO A 146 11.49 -1.49 -4.90
N PRO A 147 11.96 -2.74 -5.13
CA PRO A 147 13.36 -3.10 -4.98
C PRO A 147 14.30 -2.23 -5.81
N LYS A 148 15.46 -1.88 -5.23
CA LYS A 148 16.49 -1.10 -5.95
C LYS A 148 17.13 -1.88 -7.10
N LYS A 149 17.27 -3.22 -6.96
CA LYS A 149 17.88 -4.10 -7.97
C LYS A 149 16.88 -4.40 -9.09
N ASN A 150 17.24 -4.11 -10.35
CA ASN A 150 16.40 -4.29 -11.53
C ASN A 150 15.82 -5.71 -11.66
N VAL A 151 16.62 -6.75 -11.39
CA VAL A 151 16.15 -8.14 -11.48
C VAL A 151 14.99 -8.41 -10.51
N LEU A 152 15.08 -7.92 -9.28
CA LEU A 152 14.01 -8.09 -8.29
C LEU A 152 12.80 -7.21 -8.62
N ARG A 153 13.04 -6.02 -9.15
CA ARG A 153 11.99 -5.09 -9.58
C ARG A 153 11.20 -5.67 -10.77
N ASN A 154 11.87 -6.27 -11.76
CA ASN A 154 11.22 -6.93 -12.88
C ASN A 154 10.39 -8.15 -12.44
N LYS A 155 10.87 -8.95 -11.48
CA LYS A 155 10.08 -10.03 -10.86
C LYS A 155 8.82 -9.50 -10.18
N LEU A 156 8.93 -8.36 -9.47
CA LEU A 156 7.79 -7.70 -8.85
C LEU A 156 6.80 -7.21 -9.91
N PHE A 157 7.26 -6.55 -10.97
CA PHE A 157 6.41 -6.11 -12.08
C PHE A 157 5.64 -7.25 -12.71
N SER A 158 6.33 -8.38 -13.00
CA SER A 158 5.66 -9.58 -13.52
C SER A 158 4.57 -10.07 -12.56
N LYS A 159 4.80 -10.05 -11.24
CA LYS A 159 3.78 -10.44 -10.26
C LYS A 159 2.58 -9.49 -10.26
N ILE A 160 2.84 -8.18 -10.27
CA ILE A 160 1.79 -7.15 -10.25
C ILE A 160 0.95 -7.20 -11.54
N SER A 161 1.56 -7.50 -12.68
CA SER A 161 0.86 -7.66 -13.97
C SER A 161 -0.34 -8.62 -13.95
N PHE A 162 -0.33 -9.59 -13.04
CA PHE A 162 -1.43 -10.56 -12.92
C PHE A 162 -2.52 -10.16 -11.92
N MET A 163 -2.37 -9.04 -11.18
CA MET A 163 -3.26 -8.73 -10.06
C MET A 163 -4.58 -8.08 -10.47
N ASN A 164 -4.72 -7.58 -11.68
CA ASN A 164 -5.94 -6.89 -12.19
C ASN A 164 -6.54 -5.92 -11.13
N SER A 165 -5.70 -5.15 -10.50
CA SER A 165 -6.04 -4.20 -9.43
C SER A 165 -5.23 -2.94 -9.58
N THR A 166 -5.79 -1.80 -9.21
CA THR A 166 -5.03 -0.55 -9.11
C THR A 166 -3.83 -0.76 -8.18
N SER A 167 -2.65 -0.32 -8.58
CA SER A 167 -1.44 -0.49 -7.79
C SER A 167 -0.88 0.84 -7.30
N VAL A 168 -0.43 0.88 -6.04
CA VAL A 168 0.09 2.08 -5.39
C VAL A 168 1.54 1.85 -4.99
N TRP A 169 2.41 2.76 -5.42
CA TRP A 169 3.86 2.67 -5.30
C TRP A 169 4.40 3.90 -4.60
N PHE A 170 5.28 3.70 -3.64
CA PHE A 170 6.10 4.77 -3.08
C PHE A 170 7.44 4.81 -3.76
N GLU A 171 7.98 6.00 -4.01
CA GLU A 171 9.31 6.10 -4.58
C GLU A 171 10.02 7.39 -4.15
N SER A 172 11.33 7.31 -4.14
CA SER A 172 12.18 8.46 -3.87
C SER A 172 12.37 9.34 -5.12
N PRO A 173 12.56 10.64 -4.95
CA PRO A 173 12.79 11.57 -6.07
C PRO A 173 13.94 11.16 -6.98
N LYS A 174 15.01 10.60 -6.40
CA LYS A 174 16.21 10.19 -7.15
C LYS A 174 15.98 8.99 -8.06
N ARG A 175 14.93 8.20 -7.83
CA ARG A 175 14.70 6.93 -8.54
C ARG A 175 13.44 6.93 -9.40
N VAL A 176 12.56 7.92 -9.24
CA VAL A 176 11.24 7.92 -9.87
C VAL A 176 11.31 7.88 -11.40
N VAL A 177 12.24 8.62 -12.02
CA VAL A 177 12.42 8.61 -13.47
C VAL A 177 12.78 7.21 -13.96
N SER A 178 13.80 6.59 -13.35
CA SER A 178 14.21 5.25 -13.73
C SER A 178 13.15 4.19 -13.44
N LEU A 179 12.34 4.38 -12.40
CA LEU A 179 11.20 3.50 -12.11
C LEU A 179 10.14 3.58 -13.21
N LEU A 180 9.76 4.79 -13.63
CA LEU A 180 8.78 4.99 -14.71
C LEU A 180 9.28 4.45 -16.06
N GLU A 181 10.57 4.64 -16.38
CA GLU A 181 11.18 4.06 -17.58
C GLU A 181 11.09 2.52 -17.58
N ASP A 182 11.34 1.88 -16.44
CA ASP A 182 11.25 0.43 -16.32
C ASP A 182 9.78 -0.06 -16.32
N MET A 183 8.86 0.70 -15.72
CA MET A 183 7.42 0.42 -15.79
C MET A 183 6.90 0.48 -17.23
N ILE A 184 7.29 1.49 -18.00
CA ILE A 184 6.91 1.62 -19.42
C ILE A 184 7.41 0.44 -20.23
N LYS A 185 8.65 -0.03 -20.01
CA LYS A 185 9.21 -1.20 -20.71
C LYS A 185 8.42 -2.48 -20.46
N VAL A 186 7.90 -2.65 -19.23
CA VAL A 186 7.21 -3.90 -18.84
C VAL A 186 5.71 -3.80 -19.08
N PHE A 187 5.08 -2.71 -18.66
CA PHE A 187 3.63 -2.56 -18.72
C PHE A 187 3.14 -1.98 -20.05
N GLY A 188 4.00 -1.22 -20.75
CA GLY A 188 3.64 -0.54 -21.99
C GLY A 188 2.77 0.67 -21.71
N LYS A 189 1.76 0.89 -22.55
CA LYS A 189 0.80 1.98 -22.39
C LYS A 189 -0.19 1.63 -21.28
N ILE A 190 -0.15 2.39 -20.19
CA ILE A 190 -0.99 2.23 -19.02
C ILE A 190 -1.27 3.60 -18.41
N GLU A 191 -2.51 3.83 -18.00
CA GLU A 191 -2.90 5.05 -17.30
C GLU A 191 -2.40 5.04 -15.86
N GLY A 192 -2.01 6.22 -15.39
CA GLY A 192 -1.50 6.38 -14.05
C GLY A 192 -1.65 7.80 -13.51
N ALA A 193 -1.23 7.95 -12.27
CA ALA A 193 -1.09 9.24 -11.62
C ALA A 193 0.26 9.31 -10.90
N PHE A 194 0.99 10.39 -11.13
CA PHE A 194 2.16 10.79 -10.36
C PHE A 194 1.72 11.86 -9.37
N LEU A 195 1.91 11.60 -8.09
CA LEU A 195 1.50 12.49 -7.00
C LEU A 195 2.74 12.84 -6.18
N ARG A 196 2.96 14.12 -5.96
CA ARG A 196 4.13 14.62 -5.26
C ARG A 196 3.71 15.62 -4.19
N GLU A 197 4.31 15.54 -3.00
CA GLU A 197 4.12 16.49 -1.92
C GLU A 197 2.63 16.68 -1.54
N LEU A 198 1.87 15.57 -1.47
CA LEU A 198 0.44 15.60 -1.11
C LEU A 198 0.20 16.37 0.19
N THR A 199 -0.83 17.21 0.20
CA THR A 199 -1.25 18.12 1.28
C THR A 199 -0.28 19.27 1.60
N LYS A 200 0.90 19.33 0.94
CA LYS A 200 1.91 20.37 1.14
C LYS A 200 1.70 21.54 0.17
N LEU A 201 2.42 22.64 0.41
CA LEU A 201 2.35 23.85 -0.43
C LEU A 201 2.64 23.60 -1.92
N ASN A 202 3.55 22.66 -2.19
CA ASN A 202 3.97 22.31 -3.56
C ASN A 202 3.34 20.98 -4.02
N GLU A 203 2.09 20.72 -3.61
CA GLU A 203 1.34 19.56 -4.09
C GLU A 203 1.23 19.57 -5.60
N GLU A 204 1.52 18.44 -6.22
CA GLU A 204 1.45 18.25 -7.66
C GLU A 204 0.85 16.89 -7.99
N ILE A 205 -0.08 16.90 -8.96
CA ILE A 205 -0.71 15.67 -9.45
C ILE A 205 -0.72 15.70 -10.97
N ILE A 206 0.00 14.75 -11.60
CA ILE A 206 0.04 14.57 -13.06
C ILE A 206 -0.67 13.24 -13.35
N ARG A 207 -1.70 13.29 -14.22
CA ARG A 207 -2.50 12.12 -14.64
C ARG A 207 -2.35 11.90 -16.14
N GLY A 208 -2.37 10.65 -16.56
CA GLY A 208 -2.28 10.23 -17.96
C GLY A 208 -1.49 8.94 -18.11
N ASP A 209 -1.17 8.55 -19.34
CA ASP A 209 -0.31 7.38 -19.52
C ASP A 209 1.12 7.63 -18.99
N LEU A 210 1.81 6.54 -18.68
CA LEU A 210 3.15 6.62 -18.06
C LEU A 210 4.16 7.40 -18.91
N SER A 211 4.04 7.39 -20.25
CA SER A 211 4.95 8.12 -21.12
C SER A 211 4.71 9.63 -21.02
N PHE A 212 3.44 10.04 -20.93
CA PHE A 212 3.07 11.43 -20.67
C PHE A 212 3.58 11.89 -19.30
N ILE A 213 3.36 11.08 -18.24
CA ILE A 213 3.86 11.39 -16.91
C ILE A 213 5.39 11.54 -16.93
N LEU A 214 6.10 10.59 -17.54
CA LEU A 214 7.55 10.64 -17.65
C LEU A 214 8.04 11.89 -18.38
N SER A 215 7.42 12.25 -19.50
CA SER A 215 7.81 13.44 -20.27
C SER A 215 7.69 14.75 -19.47
N ASN A 216 6.72 14.83 -18.53
CA ASN A 216 6.54 16.01 -17.68
C ASN A 216 7.57 16.14 -16.55
N ILE A 217 8.27 15.05 -16.19
CA ILE A 217 9.20 15.08 -15.05
C ILE A 217 10.66 14.79 -15.43
N LYS A 218 10.91 14.17 -16.59
CA LYS A 218 12.24 13.66 -16.98
C LYS A 218 13.29 14.75 -17.06
N ASP A 219 12.92 15.89 -17.63
CA ASP A 219 13.86 16.99 -17.91
C ASP A 219 13.95 17.99 -16.75
N ARG A 220 13.36 17.68 -15.61
CA ARG A 220 13.49 18.51 -14.43
C ARG A 220 14.90 18.40 -13.86
N GLU A 221 15.55 19.50 -13.65
CA GLU A 221 16.90 19.57 -13.07
C GLU A 221 16.94 18.86 -11.71
N ILE A 222 15.94 19.07 -10.86
CA ILE A 222 15.83 18.44 -9.53
C ILE A 222 14.36 18.11 -9.25
N ILE A 223 14.11 16.83 -8.93
CA ILE A 223 12.84 16.39 -8.33
C ILE A 223 13.08 16.28 -6.81
N LYS A 224 12.20 16.89 -6.01
CA LYS A 224 12.24 16.83 -4.52
C LYS A 224 10.89 16.40 -3.97
N GLY A 225 10.91 15.94 -2.72
CA GLY A 225 9.72 15.64 -1.94
C GLY A 225 9.33 14.17 -1.95
N GLU A 226 8.17 13.87 -1.42
CA GLU A 226 7.60 12.54 -1.32
C GLU A 226 6.73 12.25 -2.52
N ILE A 227 6.87 11.04 -3.08
CA ILE A 227 6.25 10.67 -4.35
C ILE A 227 5.43 9.40 -4.17
N VAL A 228 4.21 9.44 -4.68
CA VAL A 228 3.36 8.27 -4.87
C VAL A 228 3.03 8.13 -6.35
N ILE A 229 3.09 6.90 -6.86
CA ILE A 229 2.62 6.54 -8.19
C ILE A 229 1.42 5.62 -8.03
N VAL A 230 0.35 5.90 -8.75
CA VAL A 230 -0.83 5.02 -8.81
C VAL A 230 -1.00 4.61 -10.26
N LEU A 231 -1.17 3.30 -10.50
CA LEU A 231 -1.40 2.76 -11.84
C LEU A 231 -2.75 2.04 -11.88
N GLU A 232 -3.43 2.14 -12.99
CA GLU A 232 -4.65 1.39 -13.23
C GLU A 232 -4.42 -0.13 -13.21
N PRO A 233 -5.48 -0.93 -13.12
CA PRO A 233 -5.37 -2.38 -13.30
C PRO A 233 -4.75 -2.71 -14.65
N LEU A 234 -3.71 -3.55 -14.65
CA LEU A 234 -3.13 -4.05 -15.89
C LEU A 234 -4.08 -5.04 -16.54
N ASP A 235 -4.71 -4.64 -17.64
CA ASP A 235 -5.42 -5.59 -18.51
C ASP A 235 -4.41 -6.28 -19.43
N LEU A 236 -3.89 -7.41 -18.98
CA LEU A 236 -3.01 -8.24 -19.78
C LEU A 236 -3.78 -9.10 -20.81
N SER A 237 -5.09 -8.92 -20.92
CA SER A 237 -5.89 -9.68 -21.89
C SER A 237 -5.39 -9.52 -23.31
N GLU A 238 -4.79 -8.38 -23.66
CA GLU A 238 -4.20 -8.14 -24.99
C GLU A 238 -2.78 -8.73 -25.16
N LYS A 239 -2.03 -8.96 -24.09
CA LYS A 239 -0.64 -9.49 -24.17
C LYS A 239 -0.54 -11.02 -24.15
N PHE A 240 -1.59 -11.72 -23.79
CA PHE A 240 -1.61 -13.18 -23.87
C PHE A 240 -2.22 -13.60 -25.20
N GLU A 241 -1.41 -13.62 -26.26
CA GLU A 241 -1.75 -14.35 -27.46
C GLU A 241 -2.14 -15.78 -27.08
N ILE A 242 -3.37 -16.11 -27.36
CA ILE A 242 -3.84 -17.48 -27.27
C ILE A 242 -3.09 -18.25 -28.39
N SER A 243 -2.23 -19.19 -28.01
CA SER A 243 -1.49 -19.98 -29.00
C SER A 243 -2.47 -20.67 -29.97
N GLU A 244 -2.05 -20.88 -31.21
CA GLU A 244 -2.90 -21.52 -32.23
C GLU A 244 -3.48 -22.84 -31.75
N ASN A 245 -2.73 -23.65 -31.02
CA ASN A 245 -3.24 -24.89 -30.42
C ASN A 245 -4.42 -24.68 -29.49
N ILE A 246 -4.38 -23.63 -28.63
CA ILE A 246 -5.49 -23.33 -27.73
C ILE A 246 -6.68 -22.76 -28.52
N LYS A 247 -6.45 -21.97 -29.56
CA LYS A 247 -7.52 -21.45 -30.43
C LYS A 247 -8.29 -22.59 -31.09
N VAL A 248 -7.57 -23.55 -31.70
CA VAL A 248 -8.15 -24.75 -32.30
C VAL A 248 -8.92 -25.57 -31.26
N GLN A 249 -8.37 -25.75 -30.06
CA GLN A 249 -9.04 -26.47 -28.98
C GLN A 249 -10.34 -25.78 -28.54
N ILE A 250 -10.34 -24.44 -28.39
CA ILE A 250 -11.54 -23.66 -28.07
C ILE A 250 -12.61 -23.85 -29.17
N GLN A 251 -12.23 -23.72 -30.44
CA GLN A 251 -13.16 -23.88 -31.57
C GLN A 251 -13.79 -25.30 -31.61
N SER A 252 -13.01 -26.32 -31.37
CA SER A 252 -13.51 -27.70 -31.28
C SER A 252 -14.48 -27.89 -30.11
N LEU A 253 -14.13 -27.41 -28.94
CA LEU A 253 -14.98 -27.53 -27.73
C LEU A 253 -16.30 -26.76 -27.86
N LEU A 254 -16.31 -25.58 -28.51
CA LEU A 254 -17.50 -24.77 -28.72
C LEU A 254 -18.58 -25.42 -29.57
N GLN A 255 -18.25 -26.46 -30.36
CA GLN A 255 -19.21 -27.19 -31.16
C GLN A 255 -20.19 -27.99 -30.31
N ASN A 256 -19.75 -28.51 -29.16
CA ASN A 256 -20.51 -29.45 -28.35
C ASN A 256 -20.71 -29.02 -26.89
N ASN A 257 -20.13 -27.89 -26.47
CA ASN A 257 -20.14 -27.46 -25.06
C ASN A 257 -20.66 -26.02 -24.88
N SER A 258 -21.13 -25.70 -23.68
CA SER A 258 -21.50 -24.35 -23.35
C SER A 258 -20.25 -23.45 -23.30
N LEU A 259 -20.42 -22.12 -23.54
CA LEU A 259 -19.33 -21.14 -23.43
C LEU A 259 -18.66 -21.21 -22.07
N ARG A 260 -19.44 -21.42 -21.00
CA ARG A 260 -18.93 -21.51 -19.64
C ARG A 260 -18.04 -22.72 -19.44
N ASP A 261 -18.48 -23.89 -19.90
CA ASP A 261 -17.73 -25.15 -19.74
C ASP A 261 -16.41 -25.12 -20.54
N VAL A 262 -16.44 -24.55 -21.75
CA VAL A 262 -15.23 -24.34 -22.56
C VAL A 262 -14.22 -23.46 -21.83
N VAL A 263 -14.68 -22.34 -21.29
CA VAL A 263 -13.81 -21.41 -20.53
C VAL A 263 -13.24 -22.11 -19.31
N ASP A 264 -14.06 -22.80 -18.52
CA ASP A 264 -13.62 -23.50 -17.30
C ASP A 264 -12.59 -24.58 -17.63
N THR A 265 -12.83 -25.38 -18.68
CA THR A 265 -11.92 -26.44 -19.16
C THR A 265 -10.56 -25.87 -19.57
N ILE A 266 -10.56 -24.88 -20.45
CA ILE A 266 -9.31 -24.29 -20.97
C ILE A 266 -8.52 -23.56 -19.86
N VAL A 267 -9.19 -22.87 -18.97
CA VAL A 267 -8.54 -22.22 -17.82
C VAL A 267 -7.89 -23.25 -16.91
N ALA A 268 -8.58 -24.35 -16.59
CA ALA A 268 -8.05 -25.43 -15.76
C ALA A 268 -6.81 -26.10 -16.38
N GLN A 269 -6.83 -26.31 -17.72
CA GLN A 269 -5.73 -26.97 -18.45
C GLN A 269 -4.52 -26.07 -18.66
N THR A 270 -4.72 -24.75 -18.84
CA THR A 270 -3.66 -23.86 -19.33
C THR A 270 -3.17 -22.89 -18.27
N GLY A 271 -3.92 -22.70 -17.16
CA GLY A 271 -3.64 -21.67 -16.16
C GLY A 271 -3.79 -20.23 -16.67
N LYS A 272 -4.31 -20.05 -17.90
CA LYS A 272 -4.47 -18.72 -18.51
C LYS A 272 -5.62 -17.94 -17.87
N SER A 273 -5.57 -16.62 -17.98
CA SER A 273 -6.62 -15.73 -17.47
C SER A 273 -8.00 -16.10 -18.01
N ARG A 274 -8.97 -16.28 -17.09
CA ARG A 274 -10.36 -16.57 -17.43
C ARG A 274 -10.94 -15.53 -18.38
N ASN A 275 -10.62 -14.24 -18.18
CA ASN A 275 -11.11 -13.15 -19.03
C ASN A 275 -10.59 -13.25 -20.46
N VAL A 276 -9.33 -13.61 -20.65
CA VAL A 276 -8.72 -13.80 -21.99
C VAL A 276 -9.43 -14.93 -22.74
N ILE A 277 -9.55 -16.08 -22.07
CA ILE A 277 -10.21 -17.25 -22.66
C ILE A 277 -11.67 -16.96 -22.95
N TYR A 278 -12.38 -16.29 -22.04
CA TYR A 278 -13.79 -15.93 -22.22
C TYR A 278 -14.02 -14.97 -23.40
N LYS A 279 -13.25 -13.87 -23.50
CA LYS A 279 -13.36 -12.90 -24.61
C LYS A 279 -13.15 -13.59 -25.96
N TYR A 280 -12.10 -14.41 -26.08
CA TYR A 280 -11.82 -15.15 -27.31
C TYR A 280 -12.92 -16.16 -27.62
N SER A 281 -13.31 -17.00 -26.67
CA SER A 281 -14.36 -18.02 -26.86
C SER A 281 -15.71 -17.40 -27.22
N LEU A 282 -16.05 -16.22 -26.65
CA LEU A 282 -17.25 -15.47 -26.98
C LEU A 282 -17.19 -14.96 -28.43
N SER A 283 -16.05 -14.44 -28.87
CA SER A 283 -15.87 -13.97 -30.25
C SER A 283 -16.04 -15.09 -31.26
N GLU A 284 -15.45 -16.27 -30.99
CA GLU A 284 -15.56 -17.44 -31.85
C GLU A 284 -17.00 -17.99 -31.85
N LYS A 285 -17.67 -18.05 -30.72
CA LYS A 285 -19.09 -18.46 -30.63
C LYS A 285 -20.01 -17.55 -31.46
N ASN A 286 -19.72 -16.25 -31.46
CA ASN A 286 -20.50 -15.28 -32.26
C ASN A 286 -20.24 -15.41 -33.75
N LYS A 287 -19.06 -15.86 -34.18
CA LYS A 287 -18.77 -16.21 -35.60
C LYS A 287 -19.53 -17.45 -36.01
N LEU A 288 -19.54 -18.50 -35.17
CA LEU A 288 -20.27 -19.76 -35.45
C LEU A 288 -21.80 -19.56 -35.52
N LYS A 289 -22.36 -18.54 -34.87
CA LYS A 289 -23.81 -18.22 -34.98
C LYS A 289 -24.19 -17.42 -36.22
N LYS A 290 -23.20 -16.88 -36.96
CA LYS A 290 -23.41 -16.09 -38.20
C LYS A 290 -23.22 -16.93 -39.48
N LEU A 291 -22.77 -18.16 -39.34
CA LEU A 291 -22.69 -19.18 -40.36
C LEU A 291 -23.92 -20.10 -40.25
#